data_2ec1e2f18d07088f0aa171b744c87616
#
_entry.id   2ec1e2f18d07088f0aa171b744c87616
#
_cell.length_a   1.000
_cell.length_b   1.000
_cell.length_c   1.000
_cell.angle_alpha   90.00
_cell.angle_beta   90.00
_cell.angle_gamma   90.00
#
_symmetry.space_group_name_H-M   'P 1'
#
loop_
_entity.id
_entity.type
_entity.pdbx_description
1 polymer ?
#
loop_
_entity_poly.entity_id
_entity_poly.type
_entity_poly.pdbx_seq_one_letter_code
_entity_poly.pdbx_strand_id
1 'polypeptide(L)'
;MFTRLSAVPRKLSHRGKGHHFSFPAFLILLAVAGLGQPRFTEALDTSSSQSAVAGEFPDQYLPQNLPDARLAAFFPKTWTTYASNPGRNAVFNLNASAPPILRKGVSWSFAGAGAIPLDGPPLNNSIITTAYAVGMPVGVSVVKGIAYVGSDNGYTYALNAITGKLIWAHYGWNMTMSNPLVANGRVYVSTGSAYFNYANTMLYVRGKRPVRGPGLNSMYALDARTGKEIWVYHFPGEAMTTAAYEDRFLYIGTGDGHVYKLNAATGKPAWISDIVSFVSMSSPVLNEKYVFLGGTDPSFFYALDKKTGAVAWKITLPKLVATGMGDCTPAYADGVVVQEATVETGDPRNPVANVLLALNAANGSTIWQKQFAKGPTPPAMKTATPMIAEGKVFEGSPVTGEYFAFDLKTGRELWSVRLGAQIRAGAALADGILYVPYKSGDIAAIRLRDGSLLGNKHVGGAFGPSSPVIVGGTLYVTNIYGWVLATPVSEIPGRANRPEQQ
;
A
#
# COMPACT_ATOMS: atom_id res chain seq x y z
N MET A 1 68.64 -0.56 4.18
CA MET A 1 69.11 -1.02 5.50
C MET A 1 67.95 -1.80 6.10
N PHE A 2 67.93 -3.08 5.85
CA PHE A 2 68.07 -4.27 6.72
C PHE A 2 67.32 -4.05 8.06
N THR A 3 66.35 -4.88 8.54
CA THR A 3 66.46 -6.33 8.72
C THR A 3 65.09 -6.98 8.91
N ARG A 4 64.91 -8.15 8.34
CA ARG A 4 63.92 -9.19 8.69
C ARG A 4 64.22 -9.74 10.07
N LEU A 5 63.22 -10.24 10.78
CA LEU A 5 63.35 -11.52 11.52
C LEU A 5 61.96 -12.15 11.72
N SER A 6 61.90 -13.34 11.24
CA SER A 6 60.99 -14.46 11.40
C SER A 6 61.09 -15.06 12.80
N ALA A 7 60.02 -15.63 13.31
CA ALA A 7 60.05 -16.88 14.06
C ALA A 7 58.67 -17.52 14.27
N VAL A 8 58.62 -18.76 14.13
CA VAL A 8 57.65 -19.84 14.06
C VAL A 8 57.51 -20.49 15.44
N PRO A 9 56.66 -21.49 15.65
CA PRO A 9 55.58 -21.57 16.63
C PRO A 9 55.91 -22.43 17.87
N ARG A 10 55.10 -22.33 18.91
CA ARG A 10 55.05 -23.33 19.99
C ARG A 10 53.71 -24.00 20.09
N LYS A 11 53.70 -25.30 19.78
CA LYS A 11 52.72 -26.28 20.25
C LYS A 11 52.80 -26.40 21.75
N LEU A 12 51.67 -26.38 22.42
CA LEU A 12 51.48 -27.00 23.70
C LEU A 12 50.18 -27.78 23.68
N SER A 13 50.31 -29.08 23.77
CA SER A 13 49.32 -30.10 24.02
C SER A 13 48.86 -30.03 25.48
N HIS A 14 47.55 -29.92 25.71
CA HIS A 14 47.01 -30.50 26.93
C HIS A 14 45.69 -31.20 26.63
N ARG A 15 45.68 -32.49 26.94
CA ARG A 15 44.51 -33.37 27.01
C ARG A 15 43.59 -32.87 28.14
N GLY A 16 42.30 -32.75 27.90
CA GLY A 16 41.29 -32.54 28.91
C GLY A 16 39.90 -32.93 28.39
N LYS A 17 39.55 -34.16 28.69
CA LYS A 17 38.24 -34.81 28.81
C LYS A 17 37.04 -34.13 28.14
N GLY A 18 36.47 -34.86 27.21
CA GLY A 18 35.19 -34.60 26.57
C GLY A 18 34.02 -34.56 27.54
N HIS A 19 33.20 -33.56 27.39
CA HIS A 19 31.79 -33.63 27.71
C HIS A 19 31.03 -33.39 26.39
N HIS A 20 30.56 -34.52 25.87
CA HIS A 20 29.54 -34.48 24.81
C HIS A 20 28.26 -33.88 25.39
N PHE A 21 27.98 -32.63 25.10
CA PHE A 21 26.62 -32.15 25.14
C PHE A 21 26.01 -32.42 23.76
N SER A 22 25.35 -33.55 23.63
CA SER A 22 24.39 -33.81 22.57
C SER A 22 23.21 -32.88 22.82
N PHE A 23 23.06 -31.88 21.96
CA PHE A 23 21.78 -31.27 21.77
C PHE A 23 20.92 -32.28 21.00
N PRO A 24 19.77 -32.72 21.54
CA PRO A 24 18.83 -33.46 20.73
C PRO A 24 18.32 -32.53 19.64
N ALA A 25 18.50 -32.95 18.40
CA ALA A 25 17.73 -32.44 17.30
C ALA A 25 16.25 -32.72 17.62
N PHE A 26 15.54 -31.73 18.14
CA PHE A 26 14.09 -31.77 18.17
C PHE A 26 13.60 -31.66 16.72
N LEU A 27 13.53 -32.81 16.10
CA LEU A 27 12.63 -33.03 14.97
C LEU A 27 11.22 -32.86 15.56
N ILE A 28 10.67 -31.65 15.52
CA ILE A 28 9.23 -31.49 15.71
C ILE A 28 8.60 -32.01 14.43
N LEU A 29 8.41 -33.32 14.41
CA LEU A 29 7.35 -33.94 13.66
C LEU A 29 6.05 -33.40 14.28
N LEU A 30 5.51 -32.33 13.75
CA LEU A 30 4.13 -31.97 13.96
C LEU A 30 3.30 -33.09 13.36
N ALA A 31 3.08 -34.13 14.18
CA ALA A 31 1.96 -35.00 14.01
C ALA A 31 0.72 -34.10 14.11
N VAL A 32 0.20 -33.69 12.97
CA VAL A 32 -1.12 -33.10 12.86
C VAL A 32 -2.09 -34.28 13.02
N ALA A 33 -2.24 -34.71 14.26
CA ALA A 33 -3.28 -35.62 14.68
C ALA A 33 -4.24 -34.81 15.56
N GLY A 34 -5.38 -34.40 14.99
CA GLY A 34 -6.61 -34.30 15.75
C GLY A 34 -6.88 -33.02 16.55
N LEU A 35 -6.28 -31.88 16.24
CA LEU A 35 -6.90 -30.59 16.58
C LEU A 35 -7.47 -30.03 15.27
N GLY A 36 -8.79 -30.15 15.13
CA GLY A 36 -9.51 -29.65 13.97
C GLY A 36 -9.12 -28.20 13.73
N GLN A 37 -8.45 -27.98 12.62
CA GLN A 37 -8.48 -26.64 12.05
C GLN A 37 -9.94 -26.24 12.01
N PRO A 38 -10.33 -25.06 12.53
CA PRO A 38 -11.66 -24.58 12.25
C PRO A 38 -11.79 -24.62 10.73
N ARG A 39 -12.65 -25.47 10.24
CA ARG A 39 -12.96 -25.49 8.81
C ARG A 39 -13.55 -24.14 8.53
N PHE A 40 -12.76 -23.27 7.90
CA PHE A 40 -13.21 -21.98 7.38
C PHE A 40 -14.42 -22.10 6.44
N THR A 41 -14.84 -23.33 6.15
CA THR A 41 -16.04 -23.67 5.40
C THR A 41 -17.34 -23.41 6.17
N GLU A 42 -17.34 -23.31 7.49
CA GLU A 42 -18.57 -23.02 8.25
C GLU A 42 -18.89 -21.53 8.38
N ALA A 43 -17.91 -20.64 8.19
CA ALA A 43 -18.17 -19.19 8.17
C ALA A 43 -18.56 -18.67 6.77
N LEU A 44 -18.30 -19.46 5.73
CA LEU A 44 -18.74 -19.22 4.36
C LEU A 44 -19.53 -20.48 3.95
N ASP A 45 -20.82 -20.47 4.18
CA ASP A 45 -21.73 -21.45 3.58
C ASP A 45 -21.71 -21.27 2.06
N THR A 46 -20.73 -21.92 1.42
CA THR A 46 -20.54 -21.86 -0.03
C THR A 46 -21.69 -22.54 -0.79
N SER A 47 -22.47 -23.40 -0.13
CA SER A 47 -23.64 -24.05 -0.75
C SER A 47 -24.84 -23.10 -0.84
N SER A 48 -25.01 -22.19 0.12
CA SER A 48 -26.02 -21.14 0.06
C SER A 48 -25.59 -19.91 -0.72
N SER A 49 -24.26 -19.64 -0.79
CA SER A 49 -23.73 -18.50 -1.54
C SER A 49 -23.66 -18.75 -3.05
N GLN A 50 -23.49 -20.00 -3.50
CA GLN A 50 -23.46 -20.28 -4.95
C GLN A 50 -24.80 -20.10 -5.64
N SER A 51 -25.92 -20.30 -4.98
CA SER A 51 -27.23 -20.04 -5.55
C SER A 51 -27.65 -18.56 -5.47
N ALA A 52 -27.13 -17.81 -4.50
CA ALA A 52 -27.39 -16.38 -4.37
C ALA A 52 -26.48 -15.51 -5.26
N VAL A 53 -25.33 -16.04 -5.70
CA VAL A 53 -24.34 -15.30 -6.52
C VAL A 53 -24.67 -15.33 -8.02
N ALA A 54 -25.53 -16.25 -8.46
CA ALA A 54 -26.02 -16.28 -9.84
C ALA A 54 -27.26 -15.37 -10.05
N GLY A 55 -27.82 -14.80 -8.98
CA GLY A 55 -28.88 -13.83 -9.06
C GLY A 55 -28.35 -12.46 -9.46
N GLU A 56 -29.06 -11.78 -10.33
CA GLU A 56 -28.91 -10.35 -10.58
C GLU A 56 -28.79 -9.64 -9.22
N PHE A 57 -27.88 -8.64 -9.12
CA PHE A 57 -27.89 -7.72 -7.99
C PHE A 57 -29.33 -7.27 -7.81
N PRO A 58 -29.95 -7.48 -6.64
CA PRO A 58 -31.28 -6.94 -6.45
C PRO A 58 -31.19 -5.45 -6.73
N ASP A 59 -31.86 -4.98 -7.75
CA ASP A 59 -31.88 -3.57 -8.18
C ASP A 59 -32.10 -2.57 -7.02
N GLN A 60 -32.62 -3.04 -5.91
CA GLN A 60 -32.81 -2.27 -4.67
C GLN A 60 -31.49 -1.73 -4.04
N TYR A 61 -30.31 -2.27 -4.42
CA TYR A 61 -29.01 -1.82 -3.92
C TYR A 61 -28.25 -0.92 -4.89
N LEU A 62 -28.69 -0.87 -6.14
CA LEU A 62 -28.26 0.13 -7.10
C LEU A 62 -29.25 1.30 -7.06
N PRO A 63 -28.80 2.54 -7.29
CA PRO A 63 -29.72 3.68 -7.44
C PRO A 63 -30.63 3.42 -8.64
N GLN A 64 -31.82 2.96 -8.36
CA GLN A 64 -32.75 2.40 -9.35
C GLN A 64 -33.20 3.37 -10.44
N ASN A 65 -32.87 4.63 -10.37
CA ASN A 65 -33.37 5.65 -11.31
C ASN A 65 -32.35 6.74 -11.63
N LEU A 66 -31.05 6.46 -11.46
CA LEU A 66 -30.04 7.41 -11.93
C LEU A 66 -29.60 7.05 -13.35
N PRO A 67 -29.73 7.97 -14.32
CA PRO A 67 -29.14 7.79 -15.64
C PRO A 67 -27.64 7.45 -15.52
N ASP A 68 -27.12 6.57 -16.39
CA ASP A 68 -25.70 6.18 -16.42
C ASP A 68 -24.73 7.35 -16.35
N ALA A 69 -25.08 8.49 -16.91
CA ALA A 69 -24.30 9.72 -16.83
C ALA A 69 -24.20 10.29 -15.41
N ARG A 70 -25.22 10.15 -14.57
CA ARG A 70 -25.19 10.58 -13.16
C ARG A 70 -24.41 9.60 -12.31
N LEU A 71 -24.49 8.30 -12.60
CA LEU A 71 -23.65 7.28 -11.97
C LEU A 71 -22.17 7.49 -12.33
N ALA A 72 -21.87 7.82 -13.58
CA ALA A 72 -20.52 8.11 -14.05
C ALA A 72 -19.95 9.40 -13.40
N ALA A 73 -20.79 10.40 -13.16
CA ALA A 73 -20.39 11.61 -12.42
C ALA A 73 -20.20 11.33 -10.91
N PHE A 74 -20.95 10.34 -10.40
CA PHE A 74 -20.93 9.94 -9.01
C PHE A 74 -19.75 9.06 -8.64
N PHE A 75 -19.32 8.16 -9.55
CA PHE A 75 -18.15 7.33 -9.46
C PHE A 75 -17.19 7.72 -10.59
N PRO A 76 -16.46 8.82 -10.46
CA PRO A 76 -15.55 9.24 -11.52
C PRO A 76 -14.56 8.12 -11.82
N LYS A 77 -14.23 7.96 -13.12
CA LYS A 77 -13.33 6.93 -13.63
C LYS A 77 -11.97 6.89 -12.94
N THR A 78 -11.61 7.95 -12.26
CA THR A 78 -10.34 8.13 -11.54
C THR A 78 -10.24 7.39 -10.21
N TRP A 79 -11.29 6.74 -9.70
CA TRP A 79 -11.30 6.07 -8.39
C TRP A 79 -11.13 4.56 -8.48
N THR A 80 -10.60 4.10 -9.54
CA THR A 80 -10.48 2.68 -9.87
C THR A 80 -9.22 2.02 -9.28
N THR A 81 -8.34 2.77 -8.62
CA THR A 81 -7.04 2.30 -8.15
C THR A 81 -6.57 3.03 -6.89
N TYR A 82 -5.47 2.53 -6.29
CA TYR A 82 -4.79 3.14 -5.16
C TYR A 82 -4.50 4.63 -5.40
N ALA A 83 -4.82 5.47 -4.40
CA ALA A 83 -4.73 6.91 -4.47
C ALA A 83 -5.41 7.53 -5.71
N SER A 84 -6.51 6.91 -6.18
CA SER A 84 -7.51 7.50 -7.08
C SER A 84 -7.15 7.59 -8.56
N ASN A 85 -5.93 7.88 -8.95
CA ASN A 85 -5.56 8.13 -10.35
C ASN A 85 -4.14 7.62 -10.68
N PRO A 86 -3.72 7.58 -11.96
CA PRO A 86 -2.37 7.15 -12.34
C PRO A 86 -1.24 7.96 -11.72
N GLY A 87 -1.47 9.23 -11.37
CA GLY A 87 -0.52 10.11 -10.67
C GLY A 87 -0.48 9.89 -9.16
N ARG A 88 -1.34 9.02 -8.63
CA ARG A 88 -1.45 8.67 -7.19
C ARG A 88 -1.78 9.86 -6.28
N ASN A 89 -2.56 10.81 -6.78
CA ASN A 89 -3.03 11.98 -6.04
C ASN A 89 -4.52 11.82 -5.68
N ALA A 90 -4.82 11.57 -4.40
CA ALA A 90 -6.16 11.27 -3.91
C ALA A 90 -6.97 12.56 -3.66
N VAL A 91 -7.38 13.24 -4.73
CA VAL A 91 -8.21 14.44 -4.69
C VAL A 91 -9.64 14.11 -5.07
N PHE A 92 -10.61 14.51 -4.25
CA PHE A 92 -12.03 14.21 -4.40
C PHE A 92 -12.86 15.49 -4.33
N ASN A 93 -14.00 15.49 -5.03
CA ASN A 93 -14.96 16.58 -4.99
C ASN A 93 -16.22 16.14 -4.22
N LEU A 94 -16.49 16.75 -3.07
CA LEU A 94 -17.66 16.47 -2.27
C LEU A 94 -18.95 17.09 -2.84
N ASN A 95 -18.80 18.16 -3.67
CA ASN A 95 -19.93 18.84 -4.32
C ASN A 95 -20.47 18.07 -5.55
N ALA A 96 -19.79 17.03 -6.02
CA ALA A 96 -20.44 16.07 -6.91
C ALA A 96 -21.63 15.52 -6.11
N SER A 97 -22.81 16.02 -6.41
CA SER A 97 -24.07 15.81 -5.67
C SER A 97 -24.14 14.41 -5.07
N ALA A 98 -24.03 14.32 -3.74
CA ALA A 98 -24.16 13.05 -3.04
C ALA A 98 -25.50 12.42 -3.45
N PRO A 99 -25.52 11.14 -3.87
CA PRO A 99 -26.80 10.54 -4.17
C PRO A 99 -27.64 10.63 -2.91
N PRO A 100 -28.95 10.81 -3.10
CA PRO A 100 -29.90 10.79 -2.00
C PRO A 100 -29.90 9.48 -1.20
N ILE A 101 -29.13 8.48 -1.63
CA ILE A 101 -29.06 7.13 -1.07
C ILE A 101 -28.01 6.99 0.05
N LEU A 102 -26.95 7.81 0.07
CA LEU A 102 -26.04 7.84 1.20
C LEU A 102 -26.70 8.67 2.31
N ARG A 103 -27.51 7.99 3.11
CA ARG A 103 -28.16 8.61 4.27
C ARG A 103 -27.07 9.17 5.19
N LYS A 104 -27.26 10.42 5.57
CA LYS A 104 -26.45 11.07 6.59
C LYS A 104 -26.33 10.16 7.82
N GLY A 105 -25.10 9.80 8.20
CA GLY A 105 -24.84 8.97 9.38
C GLY A 105 -24.71 7.46 9.13
N VAL A 106 -24.67 6.97 7.87
CA VAL A 106 -24.37 5.55 7.62
C VAL A 106 -22.89 5.32 7.81
N SER A 107 -22.55 4.63 8.88
CA SER A 107 -21.22 4.04 9.08
C SER A 107 -21.37 2.53 9.10
N TRP A 108 -20.47 1.84 8.42
CA TRP A 108 -20.39 0.39 8.50
C TRP A 108 -18.93 -0.05 8.59
N SER A 109 -18.73 -1.25 9.09
CA SER A 109 -17.43 -1.91 9.10
C SER A 109 -17.60 -3.34 8.59
N PHE A 110 -16.56 -3.86 7.96
CA PHE A 110 -16.46 -5.24 7.51
C PHE A 110 -15.17 -5.84 8.05
N ALA A 111 -15.28 -6.98 8.71
CA ALA A 111 -14.14 -7.77 9.17
C ALA A 111 -13.80 -8.82 8.11
N GLY A 112 -12.57 -8.78 7.60
CA GLY A 112 -12.03 -9.88 6.81
C GLY A 112 -11.83 -11.14 7.65
N ALA A 113 -11.68 -12.29 7.02
CA ALA A 113 -11.41 -13.53 7.72
C ALA A 113 -10.13 -13.41 8.58
N GLY A 114 -10.23 -13.71 9.86
CA GLY A 114 -9.14 -13.60 10.83
C GLY A 114 -8.89 -12.18 11.36
N ALA A 115 -9.77 -11.22 11.07
CA ALA A 115 -9.65 -9.86 11.60
C ALA A 115 -9.56 -9.82 13.14
N ILE A 116 -8.74 -8.89 13.64
CA ILE A 116 -8.53 -8.69 15.08
C ILE A 116 -9.49 -7.61 15.58
N PRO A 117 -9.99 -7.67 16.82
CA PRO A 117 -10.87 -6.64 17.38
C PRO A 117 -10.27 -5.23 17.23
N LEU A 118 -11.11 -4.25 16.86
CA LEU A 118 -10.69 -2.86 16.65
C LEU A 118 -10.13 -2.18 17.90
N ASP A 119 -10.61 -2.59 19.07
CA ASP A 119 -10.18 -2.16 20.41
C ASP A 119 -9.11 -3.08 21.01
N GLY A 120 -8.62 -4.06 20.24
CA GLY A 120 -7.58 -4.97 20.65
C GLY A 120 -6.25 -4.26 20.92
N PRO A 121 -5.34 -4.92 21.64
CA PRO A 121 -4.05 -4.33 21.98
C PRO A 121 -3.28 -3.95 20.70
N PRO A 122 -2.42 -2.92 20.76
CA PRO A 122 -1.58 -2.52 19.64
C PRO A 122 -0.77 -3.71 19.15
N LEU A 123 -0.96 -4.09 17.89
CA LEU A 123 -0.17 -5.14 17.28
C LEU A 123 1.27 -4.66 17.14
N ASN A 124 2.19 -5.44 17.69
CA ASN A 124 3.60 -5.27 17.38
C ASN A 124 3.81 -5.62 15.90
N ASN A 125 4.43 -4.72 15.13
CA ASN A 125 4.66 -4.91 13.69
C ASN A 125 5.39 -6.23 13.36
N SER A 126 6.20 -6.77 14.28
CA SER A 126 6.86 -8.07 14.13
C SER A 126 5.88 -9.25 14.18
N ILE A 127 4.73 -9.09 14.81
CA ILE A 127 3.70 -10.14 14.91
C ILE A 127 2.83 -10.15 13.67
N ILE A 128 2.50 -8.98 13.11
CA ILE A 128 1.67 -8.88 11.90
C ILE A 128 2.35 -9.52 10.70
N THR A 129 3.67 -9.36 10.60
CA THR A 129 4.45 -9.82 9.45
C THR A 129 4.79 -11.30 9.48
N THR A 130 4.66 -11.99 10.62
CA THR A 130 5.18 -13.36 10.77
C THR A 130 4.18 -14.40 11.23
N ALA A 131 3.15 -14.02 11.99
CA ALA A 131 2.24 -14.98 12.61
C ALA A 131 0.78 -14.86 12.17
N TYR A 132 0.32 -13.67 11.75
CA TYR A 132 -1.08 -13.43 11.43
C TYR A 132 -1.20 -12.57 10.17
N ALA A 133 -1.42 -13.22 9.04
CA ALA A 133 -1.72 -12.57 7.77
C ALA A 133 -3.20 -12.14 7.75
N VAL A 134 -3.53 -11.07 8.44
CA VAL A 134 -4.94 -10.64 8.58
C VAL A 134 -5.18 -9.20 8.15
N GLY A 135 -4.13 -8.42 7.93
CA GLY A 135 -4.21 -7.00 7.61
C GLY A 135 -4.85 -6.71 6.26
N MET A 136 -5.31 -5.51 6.10
CA MET A 136 -5.69 -4.90 4.83
C MET A 136 -4.82 -3.64 4.65
N PRO A 137 -3.54 -3.82 4.31
CA PRO A 137 -2.54 -2.74 4.42
C PRO A 137 -2.67 -1.66 3.36
N VAL A 138 -3.38 -1.92 2.28
CA VAL A 138 -3.57 -1.00 1.16
C VAL A 138 -5.03 -0.58 1.04
N GLY A 139 -5.33 0.41 0.21
CA GLY A 139 -6.61 1.07 0.18
C GLY A 139 -7.77 0.27 -0.39
N VAL A 140 -8.89 0.93 -0.53
CA VAL A 140 -10.13 0.44 -1.12
C VAL A 140 -10.28 1.03 -2.52
N SER A 141 -10.85 0.28 -3.46
CA SER A 141 -11.37 0.83 -4.71
C SER A 141 -12.89 0.77 -4.71
N VAL A 142 -13.55 1.91 -4.94
CA VAL A 142 -15.01 1.97 -4.94
C VAL A 142 -15.50 2.34 -6.34
N VAL A 143 -16.21 1.42 -6.97
CA VAL A 143 -16.70 1.58 -8.36
C VAL A 143 -18.13 1.07 -8.48
N LYS A 144 -19.03 1.91 -8.98
CA LYS A 144 -20.44 1.56 -9.21
C LYS A 144 -21.11 0.91 -7.99
N GLY A 145 -20.88 1.44 -6.80
CA GLY A 145 -21.51 0.97 -5.56
C GLY A 145 -20.88 -0.30 -4.97
N ILE A 146 -19.75 -0.74 -5.49
CA ILE A 146 -18.99 -1.89 -4.96
C ILE A 146 -17.64 -1.41 -4.46
N ALA A 147 -17.29 -1.78 -3.24
CA ALA A 147 -15.98 -1.57 -2.64
C ALA A 147 -15.16 -2.86 -2.76
N TYR A 148 -13.98 -2.77 -3.38
CA TYR A 148 -13.05 -3.89 -3.56
C TYR A 148 -11.84 -3.68 -2.67
N VAL A 149 -11.41 -4.72 -1.98
CA VAL A 149 -10.28 -4.66 -1.05
C VAL A 149 -9.46 -5.95 -1.07
N GLY A 150 -8.14 -5.81 -1.03
CA GLY A 150 -7.20 -6.91 -0.85
C GLY A 150 -6.87 -7.11 0.62
N SER A 151 -6.55 -8.34 1.02
CA SER A 151 -6.22 -8.68 2.39
C SER A 151 -5.01 -9.62 2.46
N ASP A 152 -4.20 -9.46 3.50
CA ASP A 152 -3.03 -10.31 3.77
C ASP A 152 -3.40 -11.78 4.01
N ASN A 153 -4.67 -12.06 4.31
CA ASN A 153 -5.17 -13.44 4.43
C ASN A 153 -5.33 -14.16 3.09
N GLY A 154 -4.99 -13.51 1.97
CA GLY A 154 -5.06 -14.06 0.62
C GLY A 154 -6.38 -13.81 -0.11
N TYR A 155 -7.34 -13.17 0.53
CA TYR A 155 -8.62 -12.86 -0.09
C TYR A 155 -8.64 -11.47 -0.74
N THR A 156 -9.37 -11.39 -1.84
CA THR A 156 -9.91 -10.15 -2.39
C THR A 156 -11.41 -10.16 -2.15
N TYR A 157 -11.93 -9.13 -1.48
CA TYR A 157 -13.35 -9.00 -1.17
C TYR A 157 -14.00 -7.94 -2.06
N ALA A 158 -15.23 -8.19 -2.48
CA ALA A 158 -16.14 -7.18 -3.01
C ALA A 158 -17.31 -6.99 -2.05
N LEU A 159 -17.52 -5.76 -1.63
CA LEU A 159 -18.52 -5.39 -0.65
C LEU A 159 -19.49 -4.40 -1.28
N ASN A 160 -20.76 -4.46 -0.89
CA ASN A 160 -21.69 -3.39 -1.19
C ASN A 160 -21.21 -2.11 -0.49
N ALA A 161 -20.89 -1.06 -1.25
CA ALA A 161 -20.29 0.16 -0.71
C ALA A 161 -21.20 0.94 0.25
N ILE A 162 -22.52 0.72 0.21
CA ILE A 162 -23.49 1.39 1.06
C ILE A 162 -23.70 0.63 2.38
N THR A 163 -23.71 -0.71 2.32
CA THR A 163 -24.13 -1.55 3.45
C THR A 163 -22.98 -2.34 4.10
N GLY A 164 -21.81 -2.41 3.44
CA GLY A 164 -20.69 -3.24 3.87
C GLY A 164 -20.90 -4.75 3.69
N LYS A 165 -22.06 -5.19 3.14
CA LYS A 165 -22.34 -6.61 2.94
C LYS A 165 -21.42 -7.21 1.89
N LEU A 166 -20.91 -8.41 2.17
CA LEU A 166 -20.10 -9.18 1.22
C LEU A 166 -20.93 -9.55 -0.02
N ILE A 167 -20.37 -9.30 -1.19
CA ILE A 167 -20.92 -9.70 -2.48
C ILE A 167 -20.24 -10.96 -2.98
N TRP A 168 -18.90 -10.92 -3.03
CA TRP A 168 -18.07 -12.07 -3.36
C TRP A 168 -16.69 -11.98 -2.71
N ALA A 169 -16.01 -13.12 -2.60
CA ALA A 169 -14.63 -13.21 -2.19
C ALA A 169 -13.88 -14.15 -3.16
N HIS A 170 -12.64 -13.78 -3.50
CA HIS A 170 -11.75 -14.61 -4.31
C HIS A 170 -10.48 -14.89 -3.51
N TYR A 171 -10.02 -16.14 -3.47
CA TYR A 171 -8.80 -16.54 -2.79
C TYR A 171 -7.65 -16.67 -3.78
N GLY A 172 -6.61 -15.83 -3.62
CA GLY A 172 -5.47 -15.71 -4.54
C GLY A 172 -4.25 -16.55 -4.16
N TRP A 173 -4.35 -17.48 -3.20
CA TRP A 173 -3.29 -18.41 -2.77
C TRP A 173 -2.03 -17.76 -2.19
N ASN A 174 -2.03 -16.45 -2.01
CA ASN A 174 -0.93 -15.68 -1.41
C ASN A 174 -1.48 -14.36 -0.86
N MET A 175 -0.70 -13.65 -0.03
CA MET A 175 -1.10 -12.36 0.54
C MET A 175 -1.49 -11.37 -0.56
N THR A 176 -2.61 -10.69 -0.39
CA THR A 176 -3.07 -9.65 -1.32
C THR A 176 -2.74 -8.28 -0.74
N MET A 177 -1.51 -7.85 -0.95
CA MET A 177 -1.00 -6.55 -0.48
C MET A 177 -1.20 -5.41 -1.49
N SER A 178 -1.76 -5.70 -2.66
CA SER A 178 -2.10 -4.68 -3.66
C SER A 178 -3.52 -4.16 -3.45
N ASN A 179 -3.73 -2.87 -3.76
CA ASN A 179 -5.07 -2.34 -3.88
C ASN A 179 -5.72 -2.88 -5.17
N PRO A 180 -6.94 -3.44 -5.12
CA PRO A 180 -7.62 -3.86 -6.34
C PRO A 180 -7.80 -2.70 -7.32
N LEU A 181 -7.36 -2.86 -8.55
CA LEU A 181 -7.57 -1.89 -9.63
C LEU A 181 -8.79 -2.32 -10.44
N VAL A 182 -9.72 -1.41 -10.67
CA VAL A 182 -10.97 -1.71 -11.39
C VAL A 182 -11.04 -0.97 -12.72
N ALA A 183 -11.09 -1.71 -13.81
CA ALA A 183 -11.23 -1.14 -15.16
C ALA A 183 -11.99 -2.09 -16.09
N ASN A 184 -12.85 -1.53 -16.94
CA ASN A 184 -13.58 -2.27 -17.97
C ASN A 184 -14.33 -3.52 -17.48
N GLY A 185 -15.00 -3.43 -16.30
CA GLY A 185 -15.75 -4.53 -15.70
C GLY A 185 -14.88 -5.64 -15.12
N ARG A 186 -13.60 -5.39 -14.88
CA ARG A 186 -12.64 -6.32 -14.28
C ARG A 186 -11.98 -5.73 -13.06
N VAL A 187 -11.63 -6.59 -12.13
CA VAL A 187 -10.77 -6.29 -10.98
C VAL A 187 -9.42 -6.92 -11.26
N TYR A 188 -8.37 -6.13 -11.25
CA TYR A 188 -6.99 -6.59 -11.33
C TYR A 188 -6.37 -6.50 -9.95
N VAL A 189 -5.83 -7.60 -9.47
CA VAL A 189 -5.23 -7.69 -8.15
C VAL A 189 -3.98 -8.55 -8.20
N SER A 190 -2.90 -8.08 -7.58
CA SER A 190 -1.67 -8.83 -7.46
C SER A 190 -1.54 -9.44 -6.07
N THR A 191 -0.99 -10.64 -6.03
CA THR A 191 -0.74 -11.41 -4.82
C THR A 191 0.74 -11.79 -4.76
N GLY A 192 1.30 -11.77 -3.57
CA GLY A 192 2.70 -12.09 -3.38
C GLY A 192 3.12 -11.90 -1.93
N SER A 193 4.40 -12.19 -1.67
CA SER A 193 4.98 -12.06 -0.33
C SER A 193 4.42 -13.03 0.71
N ALA A 194 4.16 -14.28 0.28
CA ALA A 194 3.74 -15.33 1.21
C ALA A 194 4.64 -15.34 2.44
N TYR A 195 4.01 -15.04 3.59
CA TYR A 195 4.66 -15.13 4.89
C TYR A 195 5.92 -14.27 4.98
N PHE A 196 5.83 -13.02 4.59
CA PHE A 196 6.92 -12.03 4.67
C PHE A 196 8.12 -12.59 5.45
N ASN A 197 8.77 -13.60 4.86
CA ASN A 197 9.78 -14.36 5.57
C ASN A 197 11.10 -13.59 5.47
N TYR A 198 11.39 -12.86 6.53
CA TYR A 198 12.61 -12.05 6.62
C TYR A 198 13.87 -12.86 6.29
N ALA A 199 13.89 -14.17 6.62
CA ALA A 199 14.99 -15.05 6.28
C ALA A 199 15.15 -15.22 4.75
N ASN A 200 14.06 -15.33 4.01
CA ASN A 200 14.10 -15.39 2.53
C ASN A 200 14.54 -14.07 1.90
N THR A 201 14.07 -12.94 2.45
CA THR A 201 14.55 -11.62 2.06
C THR A 201 16.05 -11.48 2.28
N MET A 202 16.56 -11.94 3.43
CA MET A 202 17.99 -11.91 3.73
C MET A 202 18.82 -12.85 2.84
N LEU A 203 18.25 -13.93 2.35
CA LEU A 203 18.93 -14.78 1.36
C LEU A 203 19.07 -14.06 0.02
N TYR A 204 18.08 -13.30 -0.39
CA TYR A 204 18.17 -12.44 -1.58
C TYR A 204 19.26 -11.36 -1.39
N VAL A 205 19.17 -10.57 -0.32
CA VAL A 205 20.14 -9.51 0.01
C VAL A 205 21.58 -10.03 0.06
N ARG A 206 21.78 -11.27 0.49
CA ARG A 206 23.10 -11.93 0.52
C ARG A 206 23.52 -12.54 -0.81
N GLY A 207 22.77 -12.31 -1.89
CA GLY A 207 23.04 -12.88 -3.21
C GLY A 207 22.89 -14.41 -3.28
N LYS A 208 22.18 -15.03 -2.33
CA LYS A 208 21.94 -16.48 -2.29
C LYS A 208 20.70 -16.90 -3.07
N ARG A 209 19.83 -15.96 -3.42
CA ARG A 209 18.64 -16.16 -4.26
C ARG A 209 18.48 -15.01 -5.24
N PRO A 210 18.12 -15.28 -6.50
CA PRO A 210 17.97 -14.25 -7.53
C PRO A 210 16.64 -13.49 -7.45
N VAL A 211 15.68 -13.94 -6.63
CA VAL A 211 14.36 -13.32 -6.50
C VAL A 211 13.97 -13.17 -5.05
N ARG A 212 13.32 -12.06 -4.74
CA ARG A 212 12.70 -11.82 -3.45
C ARG A 212 11.29 -12.42 -3.45
N GLY A 213 10.90 -13.08 -2.34
CA GLY A 213 9.56 -13.66 -2.17
C GLY A 213 9.24 -14.76 -3.19
N PRO A 214 10.08 -15.82 -3.35
CA PRO A 214 9.74 -16.93 -4.22
C PRO A 214 8.49 -17.63 -3.71
N GLY A 215 7.59 -18.00 -4.63
CA GLY A 215 6.32 -18.65 -4.29
C GLY A 215 5.30 -18.48 -5.41
N LEU A 216 4.04 -18.76 -5.10
CA LEU A 216 2.95 -18.53 -6.04
C LEU A 216 2.55 -17.05 -6.01
N ASN A 217 3.26 -16.23 -6.77
CA ASN A 217 3.01 -14.83 -6.92
C ASN A 217 2.26 -14.58 -8.22
N SER A 218 1.18 -13.82 -8.19
CA SER A 218 0.28 -13.76 -9.33
C SER A 218 -0.36 -12.40 -9.49
N MET A 219 -0.80 -12.11 -10.70
CA MET A 219 -1.83 -11.11 -10.97
C MET A 219 -3.05 -11.82 -11.52
N TYR A 220 -4.18 -11.55 -10.93
CA TYR A 220 -5.50 -12.04 -11.37
C TYR A 220 -6.26 -10.91 -12.05
N ALA A 221 -6.96 -11.25 -13.13
CA ALA A 221 -8.09 -10.47 -13.61
C ALA A 221 -9.38 -11.22 -13.26
N LEU A 222 -10.20 -10.60 -12.45
CA LEU A 222 -11.47 -11.14 -12.00
C LEU A 222 -12.62 -10.37 -12.66
N ASP A 223 -13.72 -11.03 -12.94
CA ASP A 223 -14.96 -10.35 -13.29
C ASP A 223 -15.43 -9.50 -12.10
N ALA A 224 -15.63 -8.22 -12.30
CA ALA A 224 -15.91 -7.28 -11.21
C ALA A 224 -17.22 -7.58 -10.49
N ARG A 225 -18.19 -8.18 -11.16
CA ARG A 225 -19.51 -8.48 -10.61
C ARG A 225 -19.54 -9.80 -9.84
N THR A 226 -18.81 -10.80 -10.32
CA THR A 226 -18.93 -12.19 -9.83
C THR A 226 -17.69 -12.69 -9.09
N GLY A 227 -16.55 -12.00 -9.20
CA GLY A 227 -15.26 -12.47 -8.67
C GLY A 227 -14.66 -13.66 -9.42
N LYS A 228 -15.29 -14.14 -10.52
CA LYS A 228 -14.75 -15.25 -11.31
C LYS A 228 -13.45 -14.83 -12.00
N GLU A 229 -12.49 -15.75 -11.98
CA GLU A 229 -11.22 -15.57 -12.66
C GLU A 229 -11.41 -15.55 -14.18
N ILE A 230 -10.82 -14.53 -14.83
CA ILE A 230 -10.78 -14.38 -16.29
C ILE A 230 -9.44 -14.85 -16.80
N TRP A 231 -8.35 -14.43 -16.14
CA TRP A 231 -6.99 -14.89 -16.40
C TRP A 231 -6.12 -14.69 -15.16
N VAL A 232 -5.03 -15.45 -15.11
CA VAL A 232 -3.95 -15.31 -14.13
C VAL A 232 -2.61 -15.24 -14.85
N TYR A 233 -1.70 -14.42 -14.33
CA TYR A 233 -0.30 -14.37 -14.73
C TYR A 233 0.58 -14.57 -13.50
N HIS A 234 1.54 -15.51 -13.57
CA HIS A 234 2.44 -15.83 -12.46
C HIS A 234 3.77 -15.12 -12.61
N PHE A 235 4.26 -14.54 -11.50
CA PHE A 235 5.54 -13.87 -11.42
C PHE A 235 6.56 -14.75 -10.67
N PRO A 236 7.86 -14.70 -11.05
CA PRO A 236 8.91 -15.38 -10.29
C PRO A 236 9.09 -14.83 -8.87
N GLY A 237 8.95 -13.51 -8.68
CA GLY A 237 9.08 -12.81 -7.40
C GLY A 237 7.78 -12.25 -6.88
N GLU A 238 7.79 -11.78 -5.64
CA GLU A 238 6.60 -11.22 -4.99
C GLU A 238 5.99 -10.04 -5.75
N ALA A 239 4.66 -9.96 -5.78
CA ALA A 239 3.90 -8.93 -6.48
C ALA A 239 3.02 -8.17 -5.49
N MET A 240 3.63 -7.31 -4.67
CA MET A 240 2.94 -6.53 -3.63
C MET A 240 2.41 -5.19 -4.14
N THR A 241 2.94 -4.68 -5.25
CA THR A 241 2.56 -3.37 -5.77
C THR A 241 1.16 -3.37 -6.39
N THR A 242 0.48 -2.25 -6.29
CA THR A 242 -0.75 -2.01 -7.05
C THR A 242 -0.38 -1.65 -8.49
N ALA A 243 -0.91 -2.38 -9.44
CA ALA A 243 -0.68 -2.07 -10.85
C ALA A 243 -1.22 -0.68 -11.23
N ALA A 244 -0.55 0.00 -12.16
CA ALA A 244 -1.12 1.15 -12.86
C ALA A 244 -1.79 0.68 -14.15
N TYR A 245 -2.86 1.35 -14.56
CA TYR A 245 -3.62 1.02 -15.76
C TYR A 245 -3.73 2.22 -16.70
N GLU A 246 -3.39 2.02 -17.95
CA GLU A 246 -3.60 2.98 -19.03
C GLU A 246 -3.68 2.25 -20.38
N ASP A 247 -4.55 2.71 -21.27
CA ASP A 247 -4.65 2.24 -22.66
C ASP A 247 -4.69 0.71 -22.83
N ARG A 248 -5.44 0.02 -21.98
CA ARG A 248 -5.58 -1.44 -21.95
C ARG A 248 -4.32 -2.20 -21.52
N PHE A 249 -3.37 -1.52 -20.89
CA PHE A 249 -2.20 -2.15 -20.31
C PHE A 249 -2.12 -1.92 -18.81
N LEU A 250 -1.56 -2.93 -18.14
CA LEU A 250 -1.22 -2.90 -16.72
C LEU A 250 0.30 -2.79 -16.59
N TYR A 251 0.77 -1.97 -15.68
CA TYR A 251 2.18 -1.81 -15.35
C TYR A 251 2.39 -2.22 -13.90
N ILE A 252 3.33 -3.12 -13.64
CA ILE A 252 3.61 -3.64 -12.30
C ILE A 252 5.09 -3.92 -12.13
N GLY A 253 5.65 -3.53 -10.98
CA GLY A 253 7.00 -3.93 -10.56
C GLY A 253 6.93 -5.07 -9.55
N THR A 254 7.90 -5.98 -9.58
CA THR A 254 7.89 -7.21 -8.79
C THR A 254 9.24 -7.48 -8.12
N GLY A 255 9.26 -8.43 -7.20
CA GLY A 255 10.42 -8.81 -6.40
C GLY A 255 11.47 -9.63 -7.15
N ASP A 256 11.29 -9.88 -8.43
CA ASP A 256 12.27 -10.53 -9.31
C ASP A 256 13.17 -9.54 -10.08
N GLY A 257 13.07 -8.26 -9.76
CA GLY A 257 13.86 -7.22 -10.41
C GLY A 257 13.33 -6.76 -11.76
N HIS A 258 12.05 -7.02 -12.04
CA HIS A 258 11.45 -6.66 -13.31
C HIS A 258 10.24 -5.72 -13.16
N VAL A 259 9.98 -5.00 -14.22
CA VAL A 259 8.73 -4.27 -14.46
C VAL A 259 8.04 -4.89 -15.68
N TYR A 260 6.76 -5.19 -15.51
CA TYR A 260 5.96 -5.84 -16.53
C TYR A 260 4.93 -4.87 -17.08
N LYS A 261 4.75 -4.88 -18.41
CA LYS A 261 3.59 -4.31 -19.10
C LYS A 261 2.74 -5.46 -19.60
N LEU A 262 1.58 -5.67 -18.98
CA LEU A 262 0.67 -6.74 -19.35
C LEU A 262 -0.53 -6.20 -20.12
N ASN A 263 -0.97 -6.94 -21.14
CA ASN A 263 -2.25 -6.66 -21.78
C ASN A 263 -3.39 -6.98 -20.81
N ALA A 264 -4.19 -6.00 -20.45
CA ALA A 264 -5.24 -6.13 -19.45
C ALA A 264 -6.38 -7.10 -19.88
N ALA A 265 -6.57 -7.33 -21.16
CA ALA A 265 -7.58 -8.28 -21.64
C ALA A 265 -7.13 -9.73 -21.51
N THR A 266 -5.84 -10.02 -21.65
CA THR A 266 -5.30 -11.39 -21.81
C THR A 266 -4.27 -11.80 -20.75
N GLY A 267 -3.73 -10.86 -19.97
CA GLY A 267 -2.63 -11.10 -19.06
C GLY A 267 -1.26 -11.29 -19.72
N LYS A 268 -1.18 -11.32 -21.05
CA LYS A 268 0.09 -11.55 -21.76
C LYS A 268 0.99 -10.33 -21.68
N PRO A 269 2.30 -10.51 -21.43
CA PRO A 269 3.25 -9.40 -21.41
C PRO A 269 3.42 -8.81 -22.83
N ALA A 270 3.37 -7.47 -22.88
CA ALA A 270 3.74 -6.70 -24.04
C ALA A 270 5.25 -6.41 -24.05
N TRP A 271 5.81 -6.19 -22.85
CA TRP A 271 7.24 -6.16 -22.58
C TRP A 271 7.53 -6.49 -21.13
N ILE A 272 8.74 -6.93 -20.85
CA ILE A 272 9.31 -7.17 -19.52
C ILE A 272 10.63 -6.42 -19.49
N SER A 273 10.84 -5.56 -18.49
CA SER A 273 12.03 -4.74 -18.32
C SER A 273 12.81 -5.20 -17.10
N ASP A 274 14.06 -5.58 -17.29
CA ASP A 274 14.99 -5.83 -16.19
C ASP A 274 15.51 -4.51 -15.63
N ILE A 275 15.21 -4.23 -14.36
CA ILE A 275 15.66 -3.02 -13.66
C ILE A 275 16.70 -3.33 -12.58
N VAL A 276 17.04 -4.60 -12.39
CA VAL A 276 18.00 -5.10 -11.38
C VAL A 276 17.50 -4.97 -9.94
N SER A 277 16.80 -3.88 -9.60
CA SER A 277 16.24 -3.64 -8.27
C SER A 277 14.94 -4.40 -8.06
N PHE A 278 14.79 -5.11 -6.96
CA PHE A 278 13.46 -5.63 -6.65
C PHE A 278 12.50 -4.49 -6.26
N VAL A 279 11.23 -4.63 -6.64
CA VAL A 279 10.17 -3.69 -6.28
C VAL A 279 9.34 -4.29 -5.17
N SER A 280 9.30 -3.60 -4.02
CA SER A 280 8.54 -4.02 -2.84
C SER A 280 7.12 -3.43 -2.88
N MET A 281 6.93 -2.21 -2.40
CA MET A 281 5.63 -1.57 -2.29
C MET A 281 5.46 -0.32 -3.16
N SER A 282 6.51 0.09 -3.89
CA SER A 282 6.46 1.24 -4.78
C SER A 282 5.57 0.97 -5.99
N SER A 283 4.31 1.29 -5.87
CA SER A 283 3.34 1.14 -6.96
C SER A 283 3.65 2.10 -8.11
N PRO A 284 3.64 1.62 -9.37
CA PRO A 284 3.96 2.46 -10.51
C PRO A 284 3.05 3.68 -10.66
N VAL A 285 3.64 4.80 -11.05
CA VAL A 285 2.96 6.05 -11.41
C VAL A 285 3.23 6.34 -12.87
N LEU A 286 2.26 6.86 -13.58
CA LEU A 286 2.32 7.08 -15.02
C LEU A 286 2.21 8.57 -15.35
N ASN A 287 2.98 8.99 -16.36
CA ASN A 287 2.66 10.17 -17.16
C ASN A 287 2.48 9.74 -18.64
N GLU A 288 2.44 10.69 -19.56
CA GLU A 288 2.23 10.41 -20.98
C GLU A 288 3.31 9.52 -21.58
N LYS A 289 4.54 9.57 -21.06
CA LYS A 289 5.70 8.90 -21.63
C LYS A 289 6.30 7.82 -20.75
N TYR A 290 6.29 7.99 -19.44
CA TYR A 290 7.07 7.18 -18.52
C TYR A 290 6.23 6.43 -17.50
N VAL A 291 6.83 5.34 -16.98
CA VAL A 291 6.46 4.64 -15.76
C VAL A 291 7.48 4.99 -14.70
N PHE A 292 7.05 5.51 -13.55
CA PHE A 292 7.91 5.87 -12.42
C PHE A 292 7.69 4.90 -11.26
N LEU A 293 8.77 4.42 -10.66
CA LEU A 293 8.70 3.59 -9.45
C LEU A 293 10.05 3.55 -8.74
N GLY A 294 10.02 3.26 -7.45
CA GLY A 294 11.20 3.00 -6.65
C GLY A 294 11.54 1.51 -6.58
N GLY A 295 12.82 1.21 -6.50
CA GLY A 295 13.34 -0.12 -6.27
C GLY A 295 14.28 -0.16 -5.06
N THR A 296 14.52 -1.35 -4.56
CA THR A 296 15.41 -1.62 -3.43
C THR A 296 16.44 -2.66 -3.82
N ASP A 297 17.62 -2.53 -3.29
CA ASP A 297 18.75 -3.45 -3.39
C ASP A 297 19.05 -3.96 -4.82
N PRO A 298 19.71 -3.10 -5.62
CA PRO A 298 20.18 -1.75 -5.32
C PRO A 298 19.04 -0.72 -5.32
N SER A 299 19.15 0.32 -4.47
CA SER A 299 18.11 1.32 -4.34
C SER A 299 18.22 2.41 -5.38
N PHE A 300 17.29 2.40 -6.34
CA PHE A 300 17.14 3.42 -7.36
C PHE A 300 15.68 3.83 -7.49
N PHE A 301 15.47 5.05 -7.92
CA PHE A 301 14.22 5.52 -8.47
C PHE A 301 14.33 5.56 -9.99
N TYR A 302 13.36 5.00 -10.68
CA TYR A 302 13.38 4.75 -12.11
C TYR A 302 12.31 5.52 -12.86
N ALA A 303 12.62 5.91 -14.09
CA ALA A 303 11.65 6.18 -15.15
C ALA A 303 11.90 5.23 -16.32
N LEU A 304 10.88 4.47 -16.70
CA LEU A 304 10.92 3.59 -17.85
C LEU A 304 10.04 4.16 -18.96
N ASP A 305 10.50 4.08 -20.19
CA ASP A 305 9.69 4.43 -21.36
C ASP A 305 8.50 3.46 -21.50
N LYS A 306 7.27 3.99 -21.52
CA LYS A 306 6.04 3.17 -21.56
C LYS A 306 5.91 2.32 -22.82
N LYS A 307 6.52 2.74 -23.93
CA LYS A 307 6.47 2.02 -25.21
C LYS A 307 7.37 0.80 -25.20
N THR A 308 8.62 0.98 -24.75
CA THR A 308 9.71 0.02 -24.93
C THR A 308 10.08 -0.74 -23.67
N GLY A 309 9.75 -0.21 -22.47
CA GLY A 309 10.22 -0.70 -21.19
C GLY A 309 11.65 -0.29 -20.86
N ALA A 310 12.35 0.40 -21.77
CA ALA A 310 13.73 0.82 -21.53
C ALA A 310 13.83 1.82 -20.38
N VAL A 311 14.85 1.68 -19.53
CA VAL A 311 15.16 2.67 -18.49
C VAL A 311 15.62 3.95 -19.18
N ALA A 312 14.79 5.00 -19.08
CA ALA A 312 15.10 6.33 -19.62
C ALA A 312 16.08 7.09 -18.72
N TRP A 313 15.86 7.02 -17.42
CA TRP A 313 16.75 7.56 -16.41
C TRP A 313 16.51 6.87 -15.05
N LYS A 314 17.52 6.93 -14.19
CA LYS A 314 17.42 6.49 -12.80
C LYS A 314 18.27 7.36 -11.89
N ILE A 315 17.85 7.50 -10.64
CA ILE A 315 18.60 8.24 -9.60
C ILE A 315 18.66 7.43 -8.32
N THR A 316 19.61 7.77 -7.46
CA THR A 316 19.71 7.25 -6.10
C THR A 316 20.13 8.34 -5.13
N LEU A 317 20.06 8.08 -3.83
CA LEU A 317 20.58 8.95 -2.78
C LEU A 317 21.66 8.23 -1.97
N PRO A 318 22.61 8.98 -1.40
CA PRO A 318 23.55 8.42 -0.43
C PRO A 318 22.84 8.11 0.90
N LYS A 319 23.39 7.14 1.64
CA LYS A 319 22.95 6.77 3.00
C LYS A 319 21.49 6.35 3.12
N LEU A 320 20.92 5.78 2.06
CA LEU A 320 19.58 5.20 2.12
C LEU A 320 19.56 4.06 3.16
N VAL A 321 18.51 4.01 3.96
CA VAL A 321 18.23 2.86 4.83
C VAL A 321 17.84 1.63 4.00
N ALA A 322 17.79 0.45 4.63
CA ALA A 322 17.61 -0.83 3.96
C ALA A 322 16.38 -0.95 3.03
N THR A 323 15.32 -0.18 3.25
CA THR A 323 14.14 -0.17 2.38
C THR A 323 14.33 0.71 1.14
N GLY A 324 15.35 1.55 1.15
CA GLY A 324 15.72 2.39 0.00
C GLY A 324 14.57 3.25 -0.49
N MET A 325 14.34 3.20 -1.79
CA MET A 325 13.22 3.89 -2.46
C MET A 325 12.06 2.95 -2.81
N GLY A 326 12.13 1.66 -2.45
CA GLY A 326 11.17 0.64 -2.84
C GLY A 326 9.89 0.58 -2.02
N ASP A 327 9.82 1.27 -0.87
CA ASP A 327 8.64 1.23 0.02
C ASP A 327 7.68 2.41 -0.20
N CYS A 328 8.06 3.42 -0.95
CA CYS A 328 7.24 4.60 -1.22
C CYS A 328 6.62 4.52 -2.61
N THR A 329 5.31 4.70 -2.70
CA THR A 329 4.64 4.96 -3.97
C THR A 329 4.79 6.44 -4.30
N PRO A 330 5.39 6.82 -5.44
CA PRO A 330 5.59 8.22 -5.80
C PRO A 330 4.28 8.92 -6.17
N ALA A 331 4.31 10.25 -6.29
CA ALA A 331 3.24 11.06 -6.84
C ALA A 331 3.74 11.86 -8.05
N TYR A 332 2.87 12.09 -9.03
CA TYR A 332 3.17 12.87 -10.23
C TYR A 332 2.09 13.91 -10.52
N ALA A 333 2.51 15.14 -10.77
CA ALA A 333 1.69 16.20 -11.34
C ALA A 333 2.58 17.27 -11.99
N ASP A 334 2.07 17.96 -12.99
CA ASP A 334 2.67 19.17 -13.59
C ASP A 334 4.14 19.00 -14.01
N GLY A 335 4.52 17.84 -14.52
CA GLY A 335 5.88 17.54 -14.97
C GLY A 335 6.86 17.24 -13.81
N VAL A 336 6.39 17.19 -12.57
CA VAL A 336 7.17 16.88 -11.38
C VAL A 336 6.77 15.52 -10.83
N VAL A 337 7.74 14.65 -10.57
CA VAL A 337 7.54 13.42 -9.81
C VAL A 337 8.17 13.59 -8.43
N VAL A 338 7.40 13.25 -7.40
CA VAL A 338 7.82 13.35 -6.00
C VAL A 338 7.98 11.94 -5.42
N GLN A 339 9.13 11.69 -4.81
CA GLN A 339 9.49 10.44 -4.15
C GLN A 339 9.94 10.71 -2.73
N GLU A 340 9.45 9.96 -1.77
CA GLU A 340 10.01 9.94 -0.42
C GLU A 340 11.05 8.83 -0.28
N ALA A 341 12.05 9.08 0.54
CA ALA A 341 13.05 8.12 0.98
C ALA A 341 13.41 8.36 2.45
N THR A 342 14.05 7.39 3.07
CA THR A 342 14.62 7.54 4.42
C THR A 342 16.12 7.35 4.36
N VAL A 343 16.85 8.28 4.98
CA VAL A 343 18.32 8.27 5.02
C VAL A 343 18.84 8.20 6.46
N GLU A 344 20.04 7.65 6.61
CA GLU A 344 20.79 7.70 7.86
C GLU A 344 21.35 9.12 8.06
N THR A 345 21.22 9.66 9.27
CA THR A 345 21.70 11.00 9.61
C THR A 345 23.14 10.99 10.13
N GLY A 346 23.58 9.88 10.73
CA GLY A 346 24.81 9.79 11.51
C GLY A 346 24.67 10.31 12.95
N ASP A 347 23.52 10.85 13.35
CA ASP A 347 23.23 11.24 14.72
C ASP A 347 22.60 10.08 15.50
N PRO A 348 23.26 9.53 16.56
CA PRO A 348 22.72 8.42 17.33
C PRO A 348 21.37 8.70 18.01
N ARG A 349 21.06 9.96 18.29
CA ARG A 349 19.78 10.36 18.91
C ARG A 349 18.64 10.43 17.90
N ASN A 350 18.97 10.75 16.64
CA ASN A 350 18.04 10.86 15.54
C ASN A 350 18.59 10.12 14.34
N PRO A 351 18.70 8.77 14.40
CA PRO A 351 19.47 7.99 13.43
C PRO A 351 18.95 8.06 12.00
N VAL A 352 17.69 8.42 11.81
CA VAL A 352 17.10 8.52 10.47
C VAL A 352 16.38 9.85 10.24
N ALA A 353 16.22 10.17 8.96
CA ALA A 353 15.41 11.31 8.52
C ALA A 353 14.64 10.94 7.25
N ASN A 354 13.43 11.46 7.13
CA ASN A 354 12.67 11.42 5.89
C ASN A 354 13.17 12.51 4.92
N VAL A 355 13.26 12.18 3.66
CA VAL A 355 13.70 13.05 2.58
C VAL A 355 12.70 13.00 1.45
N LEU A 356 12.20 14.15 1.02
CA LEU A 356 11.45 14.31 -0.22
C LEU A 356 12.38 14.74 -1.35
N LEU A 357 12.16 14.13 -2.51
CA LEU A 357 12.79 14.47 -3.78
C LEU A 357 11.70 14.92 -4.75
N ALA A 358 11.82 16.11 -5.28
CA ALA A 358 11.06 16.52 -6.46
C ALA A 358 11.99 16.49 -7.67
N LEU A 359 11.61 15.71 -8.65
CA LEU A 359 12.40 15.45 -9.84
C LEU A 359 11.66 15.93 -11.09
N ASN A 360 12.40 16.44 -12.04
CA ASN A 360 11.89 16.69 -13.38
C ASN A 360 11.55 15.35 -14.03
N ALA A 361 10.27 15.12 -14.31
CA ALA A 361 9.79 13.85 -14.83
C ALA A 361 10.39 13.48 -16.21
N ALA A 362 10.83 14.46 -16.99
CA ALA A 362 11.36 14.22 -18.32
C ALA A 362 12.79 13.65 -18.31
N ASN A 363 13.63 14.01 -17.32
CA ASN A 363 15.05 13.68 -17.34
C ASN A 363 15.65 13.26 -15.98
N GLY A 364 14.84 13.22 -14.91
CA GLY A 364 15.30 12.81 -13.58
C GLY A 364 16.17 13.83 -12.84
N SER A 365 16.38 15.05 -13.38
CA SER A 365 17.14 16.07 -12.66
C SER A 365 16.39 16.51 -11.41
N THR A 366 17.12 16.67 -10.31
CA THR A 366 16.55 17.14 -9.05
C THR A 366 16.14 18.61 -9.17
N ILE A 367 14.85 18.90 -8.97
CA ILE A 367 14.33 20.27 -8.84
C ILE A 367 14.66 20.78 -7.45
N TRP A 368 14.30 19.98 -6.42
CA TRP A 368 14.68 20.22 -5.04
C TRP A 368 14.73 18.91 -4.25
N GLN A 369 15.47 18.93 -3.16
CA GLN A 369 15.54 17.89 -2.17
C GLN A 369 15.36 18.48 -0.78
N LYS A 370 14.47 17.92 0.02
CA LYS A 370 14.17 18.40 1.36
C LYS A 370 14.26 17.28 2.39
N GLN A 371 15.19 17.39 3.33
CA GLN A 371 15.17 16.62 4.55
C GLN A 371 14.21 17.30 5.54
N PHE A 372 13.22 16.58 6.07
CA PHE A 372 12.17 17.19 6.89
C PHE A 372 12.03 16.57 8.28
N ALA A 373 11.73 15.31 8.44
CA ALA A 373 11.51 14.68 9.73
C ALA A 373 12.75 13.90 10.20
N LYS A 374 13.25 14.18 11.39
CA LYS A 374 14.37 13.45 12.01
C LYS A 374 13.93 12.80 13.31
N GLY A 375 14.38 11.57 13.58
CA GLY A 375 14.02 10.88 14.80
C GLY A 375 14.51 9.46 14.88
N PRO A 376 13.91 8.65 15.78
CA PRO A 376 14.21 7.24 15.94
C PRO A 376 13.81 6.45 14.69
N THR A 377 14.50 5.35 14.42
CA THR A 377 14.14 4.44 13.32
C THR A 377 12.77 3.81 13.56
N PRO A 378 11.81 3.99 12.65
CA PRO A 378 10.52 3.31 12.76
C PRO A 378 10.68 1.78 12.67
N PRO A 379 9.90 1.01 13.43
CA PRO A 379 10.04 -0.46 13.48
C PRO A 379 9.67 -1.17 12.18
N ALA A 380 8.86 -0.54 11.33
CA ALA A 380 8.48 -1.08 10.01
C ALA A 380 8.63 0.00 8.95
N MET A 381 7.83 -0.01 7.89
CA MET A 381 7.88 0.98 6.80
C MET A 381 8.32 2.37 7.26
N LYS A 382 9.31 2.91 6.57
CA LYS A 382 10.03 4.10 6.99
C LYS A 382 9.65 5.34 6.18
N THR A 383 8.73 5.17 5.22
CA THR A 383 8.20 6.21 4.35
C THR A 383 6.68 6.25 4.42
N ALA A 384 6.09 7.36 4.01
CA ALA A 384 4.66 7.51 3.75
C ALA A 384 4.41 7.60 2.23
N THR A 385 3.23 8.07 1.84
CA THR A 385 2.86 8.22 0.43
C THR A 385 2.58 9.69 0.14
N PRO A 386 3.42 10.36 -0.67
CA PRO A 386 3.19 11.75 -1.04
C PRO A 386 1.93 11.93 -1.85
N MET A 387 1.32 13.10 -1.72
CA MET A 387 0.20 13.55 -2.53
C MET A 387 0.51 14.94 -3.11
N ILE A 388 0.20 15.17 -4.38
CA ILE A 388 0.33 16.48 -5.00
C ILE A 388 -1.06 17.02 -5.31
N ALA A 389 -1.35 18.22 -4.83
CA ALA A 389 -2.58 18.93 -5.14
C ALA A 389 -2.35 20.45 -5.03
N GLU A 390 -3.01 21.24 -5.87
CA GLU A 390 -2.98 22.71 -5.86
C GLU A 390 -1.57 23.31 -5.79
N GLY A 391 -0.63 22.74 -6.54
CA GLY A 391 0.79 23.19 -6.54
C GLY A 391 1.54 22.94 -5.23
N LYS A 392 1.06 22.03 -4.40
CA LYS A 392 1.65 21.64 -3.12
C LYS A 392 1.91 20.14 -3.06
N VAL A 393 2.90 19.76 -2.27
CA VAL A 393 3.19 18.38 -1.87
C VAL A 393 2.76 18.20 -0.43
N PHE A 394 1.98 17.18 -0.15
CA PHE A 394 1.56 16.79 1.19
C PHE A 394 2.19 15.46 1.55
N GLU A 395 2.77 15.38 2.75
CA GLU A 395 3.52 14.21 3.18
C GLU A 395 3.36 13.95 4.67
N GLY A 396 3.22 12.68 5.03
CA GLY A 396 3.26 12.23 6.41
C GLY A 396 4.65 11.81 6.83
N SER A 397 4.89 11.72 8.13
CA SER A 397 6.13 11.15 8.65
C SER A 397 5.87 9.96 9.58
N PRO A 398 6.38 8.77 9.24
CA PRO A 398 6.40 7.66 10.19
C PRO A 398 7.47 7.84 11.27
N VAL A 399 8.38 8.80 11.13
CA VAL A 399 9.48 9.09 12.06
C VAL A 399 9.00 9.99 13.20
N THR A 400 8.32 11.11 12.88
CA THR A 400 7.92 12.12 13.88
C THR A 400 6.43 12.14 14.19
N GLY A 401 5.58 11.55 13.34
CA GLY A 401 4.13 11.62 13.48
C GLY A 401 3.56 13.01 13.17
N GLU A 402 4.22 13.73 12.28
CA GLU A 402 3.81 15.03 11.75
C GLU A 402 3.36 14.90 10.31
N TYR A 403 2.45 15.77 9.89
CA TYR A 403 2.00 15.90 8.52
C TYR A 403 2.39 17.29 8.00
N PHE A 404 2.92 17.33 6.78
CA PHE A 404 3.58 18.49 6.21
C PHE A 404 2.92 18.91 4.89
N ALA A 405 3.04 20.19 4.56
CA ALA A 405 2.84 20.73 3.22
C ALA A 405 4.06 21.49 2.74
N PHE A 406 4.45 21.22 1.50
CA PHE A 406 5.56 21.90 0.83
C PHE A 406 5.07 22.51 -0.48
N ASP A 407 5.69 23.61 -0.89
CA ASP A 407 5.50 24.17 -2.23
C ASP A 407 6.11 23.22 -3.28
N LEU A 408 5.34 22.84 -4.29
CA LEU A 408 5.76 21.84 -5.30
C LEU A 408 6.98 22.31 -6.11
N LYS A 409 7.11 23.60 -6.38
CA LYS A 409 8.18 24.13 -7.23
C LYS A 409 9.48 24.36 -6.48
N THR A 410 9.40 24.73 -5.19
CA THR A 410 10.56 25.19 -4.42
C THR A 410 10.96 24.30 -3.25
N GLY A 411 10.09 23.38 -2.81
CA GLY A 411 10.28 22.56 -1.61
C GLY A 411 10.22 23.36 -0.30
N ARG A 412 9.80 24.63 -0.35
CA ARG A 412 9.61 25.43 0.85
C ARG A 412 8.46 24.86 1.67
N GLU A 413 8.70 24.60 2.95
CA GLU A 413 7.65 24.19 3.88
C GLU A 413 6.63 25.32 4.05
N LEU A 414 5.37 24.99 3.87
CA LEU A 414 4.24 25.90 4.01
C LEU A 414 3.66 25.85 5.41
N TRP A 415 3.47 24.63 5.92
CA TRP A 415 3.01 24.35 7.26
C TRP A 415 3.32 22.90 7.66
N SER A 416 3.29 22.62 8.95
CA SER A 416 3.27 21.27 9.50
C SER A 416 2.31 21.19 10.68
N VAL A 417 1.79 19.97 10.95
CA VAL A 417 0.90 19.69 12.08
C VAL A 417 1.25 18.35 12.71
N ARG A 418 1.36 18.33 14.04
CA ARG A 418 1.66 17.10 14.78
C ARG A 418 0.40 16.34 15.10
N LEU A 419 0.33 15.05 14.69
CA LEU A 419 -0.78 14.13 15.00
C LEU A 419 -0.45 13.18 16.15
N GLY A 420 0.82 13.06 16.52
CA GLY A 420 1.26 12.32 17.70
C GLY A 420 1.48 10.81 17.50
N ALA A 421 1.19 10.26 16.33
CA ALA A 421 1.49 8.87 15.99
C ALA A 421 1.95 8.76 14.54
N GLN A 422 2.64 7.67 14.21
CA GLN A 422 3.22 7.43 12.88
C GLN A 422 2.18 7.59 11.76
N ILE A 423 2.57 8.29 10.70
CA ILE A 423 1.76 8.50 9.50
C ILE A 423 2.46 7.80 8.34
N ARG A 424 1.81 6.82 7.75
CA ARG A 424 2.31 6.03 6.60
C ARG A 424 1.36 6.10 5.43
N ALA A 425 0.10 6.37 5.71
CA ALA A 425 -0.93 6.53 4.70
C ALA A 425 -0.76 7.84 3.94
N GLY A 426 -1.14 7.84 2.67
CA GLY A 426 -1.44 9.08 1.97
C GLY A 426 -2.75 9.67 2.49
N ALA A 427 -3.00 10.95 2.18
CA ALA A 427 -4.27 11.61 2.46
C ALA A 427 -5.29 11.43 1.34
N ALA A 428 -6.56 11.74 1.64
CA ALA A 428 -7.56 12.11 0.65
C ALA A 428 -7.91 13.59 0.83
N LEU A 429 -7.97 14.32 -0.27
CA LEU A 429 -8.36 15.74 -0.29
C LEU A 429 -9.78 15.88 -0.81
N ALA A 430 -10.63 16.56 -0.06
CA ALA A 430 -11.96 16.94 -0.50
C ALA A 430 -12.35 18.28 0.11
N ASP A 431 -12.86 19.20 -0.71
CA ASP A 431 -13.35 20.53 -0.31
C ASP A 431 -12.38 21.30 0.59
N GLY A 432 -11.07 21.28 0.23
CA GLY A 432 -10.03 21.97 0.98
C GLY A 432 -9.69 21.36 2.34
N ILE A 433 -10.11 20.11 2.59
CA ILE A 433 -9.82 19.34 3.79
C ILE A 433 -9.06 18.07 3.41
N LEU A 434 -7.92 17.86 4.07
CA LEU A 434 -7.14 16.63 4.00
C LEU A 434 -7.60 15.66 5.08
N TYR A 435 -7.92 14.45 4.69
CA TYR A 435 -8.28 13.36 5.60
C TYR A 435 -7.11 12.40 5.69
N VAL A 436 -6.48 12.34 6.87
CA VAL A 436 -5.21 11.62 7.08
C VAL A 436 -5.40 10.53 8.11
N PRO A 437 -5.39 9.23 7.72
CA PRO A 437 -5.32 8.13 8.67
C PRO A 437 -3.93 8.03 9.29
N TYR A 438 -3.85 7.75 10.59
CA TYR A 438 -2.58 7.55 11.26
C TYR A 438 -2.62 6.43 12.31
N LYS A 439 -1.46 5.97 12.76
CA LYS A 439 -1.28 4.67 13.45
C LYS A 439 -2.15 4.44 14.70
N SER A 440 -2.60 5.48 15.35
CA SER A 440 -3.45 5.37 16.56
C SER A 440 -4.87 4.86 16.31
N GLY A 441 -5.25 4.61 15.05
CA GLY A 441 -6.63 4.27 14.67
C GLY A 441 -7.53 5.49 14.48
N ASP A 442 -6.92 6.64 14.28
CA ASP A 442 -7.62 7.92 14.10
C ASP A 442 -7.50 8.41 12.64
N ILE A 443 -8.47 9.22 12.25
CA ILE A 443 -8.48 9.96 11.00
C ILE A 443 -8.54 11.46 11.33
N ALA A 444 -7.47 12.18 10.98
CA ALA A 444 -7.42 13.63 11.13
C ALA A 444 -8.08 14.34 9.96
N ALA A 445 -8.82 15.42 10.22
CA ALA A 445 -9.25 16.39 9.23
C ALA A 445 -8.38 17.66 9.36
N ILE A 446 -7.61 17.97 8.32
CA ILE A 446 -6.64 19.07 8.31
C ILE A 446 -7.02 20.05 7.21
N ARG A 447 -7.07 21.34 7.52
CA ARG A 447 -7.34 22.37 6.51
C ARG A 447 -6.16 22.50 5.57
N LEU A 448 -6.40 22.36 4.28
CA LEU A 448 -5.37 22.38 3.23
C LEU A 448 -4.50 23.64 3.24
N ARG A 449 -5.13 24.82 3.43
CA ARG A 449 -4.46 26.10 3.23
C ARG A 449 -3.41 26.42 4.30
N ASP A 450 -3.63 26.00 5.56
CA ASP A 450 -2.86 26.47 6.70
C ASP A 450 -2.48 25.35 7.70
N GLY A 451 -2.84 24.10 7.46
CA GLY A 451 -2.52 22.98 8.32
C GLY A 451 -3.34 22.92 9.62
N SER A 452 -4.36 23.77 9.79
CA SER A 452 -5.19 23.75 10.99
C SER A 452 -5.88 22.40 11.16
N LEU A 453 -5.71 21.76 12.31
CA LEU A 453 -6.44 20.54 12.68
C LEU A 453 -7.90 20.89 12.99
N LEU A 454 -8.81 20.45 12.13
CA LEU A 454 -10.24 20.69 12.26
C LEU A 454 -10.91 19.68 13.19
N GLY A 455 -10.32 18.51 13.35
CA GLY A 455 -10.77 17.47 14.24
C GLY A 455 -10.15 16.12 13.96
N ASN A 456 -10.45 15.17 14.83
CA ASN A 456 -10.05 13.76 14.71
C ASN A 456 -11.27 12.87 14.93
N LYS A 457 -11.33 11.76 14.21
CA LYS A 457 -12.27 10.68 14.50
C LYS A 457 -11.53 9.41 14.81
N HIS A 458 -11.69 8.89 16.00
CA HIS A 458 -11.21 7.55 16.36
C HIS A 458 -12.15 6.50 15.77
N VAL A 459 -11.60 5.57 15.00
CA VAL A 459 -12.36 4.47 14.37
C VAL A 459 -11.83 3.09 14.77
N GLY A 460 -10.72 3.07 15.52
CA GLY A 460 -10.10 1.86 16.06
C GLY A 460 -9.12 1.18 15.10
N GLY A 461 -8.45 0.17 15.63
CA GLY A 461 -7.39 -0.55 14.94
C GLY A 461 -6.12 0.29 14.77
N ALA A 462 -5.35 0.02 13.73
CA ALA A 462 -4.19 0.81 13.37
C ALA A 462 -4.05 0.91 11.85
N PHE A 463 -3.66 2.09 11.36
CA PHE A 463 -3.49 2.32 9.94
C PHE A 463 -2.05 2.07 9.50
N GLY A 464 -1.89 1.39 8.37
CA GLY A 464 -0.66 1.21 7.62
C GLY A 464 -0.56 2.20 6.45
N PRO A 465 -0.02 1.77 5.30
CA PRO A 465 0.13 2.63 4.11
C PRO A 465 -1.19 2.86 3.35
N SER A 466 -2.33 2.44 3.87
CA SER A 466 -3.63 2.56 3.23
C SER A 466 -4.04 4.02 3.08
N SER A 467 -4.13 4.51 1.83
CA SER A 467 -4.72 5.81 1.55
C SER A 467 -6.24 5.73 1.53
N PRO A 468 -6.96 6.66 2.15
CA PRO A 468 -8.41 6.67 2.15
C PRO A 468 -8.98 7.03 0.77
N VAL A 469 -10.21 6.63 0.55
CA VAL A 469 -10.99 6.94 -0.66
C VAL A 469 -12.29 7.60 -0.23
N ILE A 470 -12.69 8.67 -0.91
CA ILE A 470 -13.94 9.38 -0.62
C ILE A 470 -14.89 9.25 -1.80
N VAL A 471 -16.07 8.69 -1.54
CA VAL A 471 -17.12 8.52 -2.54
C VAL A 471 -18.44 9.01 -1.96
N GLY A 472 -19.07 9.98 -2.59
CA GLY A 472 -20.37 10.48 -2.18
C GLY A 472 -20.43 10.95 -0.72
N GLY A 473 -19.38 11.62 -0.24
CA GLY A 473 -19.31 12.08 1.15
C GLY A 473 -19.02 10.98 2.18
N THR A 474 -18.75 9.75 1.75
CA THR A 474 -18.29 8.63 2.60
C THR A 474 -16.81 8.39 2.38
N LEU A 475 -16.05 8.36 3.46
CA LEU A 475 -14.65 7.96 3.47
C LEU A 475 -14.57 6.46 3.74
N TYR A 476 -13.83 5.77 2.88
CA TYR A 476 -13.51 4.34 3.00
C TYR A 476 -12.03 4.20 3.29
N VAL A 477 -11.69 3.38 4.28
CA VAL A 477 -10.31 3.10 4.64
C VAL A 477 -10.17 1.68 5.16
N THR A 478 -9.01 1.10 4.99
CA THR A 478 -8.65 -0.22 5.52
C THR A 478 -7.61 -0.08 6.61
N ASN A 479 -7.51 -1.06 7.49
CA ASN A 479 -6.53 -1.07 8.55
C ASN A 479 -5.76 -2.40 8.63
N ILE A 480 -4.64 -2.38 9.36
CA ILE A 480 -3.79 -3.55 9.56
C ILE A 480 -4.38 -4.60 10.51
N TYR A 481 -5.57 -4.35 11.08
CA TYR A 481 -6.32 -5.32 11.88
C TYR A 481 -7.31 -6.15 11.03
N GLY A 482 -7.35 -5.92 9.71
CA GLY A 482 -8.18 -6.68 8.78
C GLY A 482 -9.60 -6.14 8.61
N TRP A 483 -9.81 -4.84 8.84
CA TRP A 483 -11.12 -4.19 8.70
C TRP A 483 -11.17 -3.23 7.53
N VAL A 484 -12.32 -3.18 6.90
CA VAL A 484 -12.76 -2.07 6.05
C VAL A 484 -13.71 -1.21 6.86
N LEU A 485 -13.46 0.09 6.88
CA LEU A 485 -14.26 1.06 7.61
C LEU A 485 -14.81 2.10 6.64
N ALA A 486 -16.09 2.41 6.76
CA ALA A 486 -16.75 3.47 6.01
C ALA A 486 -17.38 4.46 6.97
N THR A 487 -17.08 5.74 6.82
CA THR A 487 -17.60 6.80 7.69
C THR A 487 -17.90 8.06 6.89
N PRO A 488 -19.01 8.76 7.19
CA PRO A 488 -19.28 10.06 6.58
C PRO A 488 -18.16 11.05 6.89
N VAL A 489 -17.64 11.75 5.89
CA VAL A 489 -16.60 12.78 6.10
C VAL A 489 -17.08 13.89 7.04
N SER A 490 -18.38 14.17 7.07
CA SER A 490 -18.99 15.17 7.95
C SER A 490 -18.90 14.84 9.44
N GLU A 491 -18.54 13.60 9.80
CA GLU A 491 -18.37 13.20 11.20
C GLU A 491 -16.91 13.28 11.67
N ILE A 492 -15.95 13.49 10.76
CA ILE A 492 -14.53 13.50 11.10
C ILE A 492 -14.10 14.80 11.78
N PRO A 493 -14.46 16.01 11.29
CA PRO A 493 -14.35 17.21 12.09
C PRO A 493 -15.45 17.14 13.15
N GLY A 494 -15.12 16.90 14.41
CA GLY A 494 -16.08 16.85 15.52
C GLY A 494 -17.08 18.01 15.47
N ARG A 495 -18.26 17.83 16.06
CA ARG A 495 -19.38 18.81 16.04
C ARG A 495 -18.98 20.24 16.44
N ALA A 496 -17.90 20.41 17.22
CA ALA A 496 -17.44 21.69 17.72
C ALA A 496 -16.75 22.61 16.67
N ASN A 497 -16.36 22.08 15.51
CA ASN A 497 -15.57 22.81 14.52
C ASN A 497 -16.20 22.88 13.13
N ARG A 498 -17.53 22.74 13.00
CA ARG A 498 -18.19 23.03 11.72
C ARG A 498 -18.08 24.54 11.46
N PRO A 499 -17.52 24.98 10.32
CA PRO A 499 -17.72 26.35 9.92
C PRO A 499 -19.24 26.58 9.80
N GLU A 500 -19.76 27.57 10.50
CA GLU A 500 -21.13 28.05 10.27
C GLU A 500 -21.23 28.37 8.78
N GLN A 501 -22.19 27.72 8.12
CA GLN A 501 -22.56 28.08 6.76
C GLN A 501 -23.10 29.51 6.79
N GLN A 502 -22.28 30.48 6.40
CA GLN A 502 -22.74 31.80 5.99
C GLN A 502 -23.10 31.78 4.51
#